data_f76a85adc8b04a59beff83d5e854e711
#
_entry.id   f76a85adc8b04a59beff83d5e854e711
#
_cell.length_a   1.000
_cell.length_b   1.000
_cell.length_c   1.000
_cell.angle_alpha   90.00
_cell.angle_beta   90.00
_cell.angle_gamma   90.00
#
_symmetry.space_group_name_H-M   'P 1'
#
loop_
_entity.id
_entity.type
_entity.pdbx_description
1 polymer ?
#
loop_
_entity_poly.entity_id
_entity_poly.type
_entity_poly.pdbx_seq_one_letter_code
_entity_poly.pdbx_strand_id
1 'polypeptide(L)' 'MQDAWQQAFALMADHGQLGACQFVASGMQETPPGQPEQYRQWEVLVDCLNALADASRTKH' A
#
# COMPACT_ATOMS: atom_id res chain seq x y z
N MET A 1 -11.78 1.72 13.07
CA MET A 1 -11.34 0.86 11.96
C MET A 1 -10.56 1.69 10.96
N GLN A 2 -9.34 1.29 10.67
CA GLN A 2 -8.52 2.03 9.73
C GLN A 2 -8.89 1.70 8.30
N ASP A 3 -9.08 2.75 7.53
CA ASP A 3 -9.37 2.62 6.12
C ASP A 3 -8.06 2.43 5.35
N ALA A 4 -8.02 1.43 4.47
CA ALA A 4 -6.83 1.17 3.67
C ALA A 4 -6.47 2.38 2.80
N TRP A 5 -7.46 3.11 2.32
CA TRP A 5 -7.23 4.33 1.54
C TRP A 5 -6.51 5.39 2.35
N GLN A 6 -6.90 5.57 3.61
CA GLN A 6 -6.24 6.54 4.48
C GLN A 6 -4.79 6.15 4.73
N GLN A 7 -4.53 4.86 4.94
CA GLN A 7 -3.16 4.38 5.11
C GLN A 7 -2.34 4.60 3.84
N ALA A 8 -2.93 4.33 2.68
CA ALA A 8 -2.25 4.54 1.41
C ALA A 8 -1.90 6.01 1.21
N PHE A 9 -2.84 6.92 1.49
CA PHE A 9 -2.57 8.35 1.40
C PHE A 9 -1.44 8.78 2.34
N ALA A 10 -1.46 8.29 3.57
CA ALA A 10 -0.43 8.63 4.55
C ALA A 10 0.95 8.14 4.09
N LEU A 11 1.01 6.92 3.56
CA LEU A 11 2.27 6.38 3.06
C LEU A 11 2.79 7.19 1.88
N MET A 12 1.89 7.59 0.98
CA MET A 12 2.27 8.41 -0.17
C MET A 12 2.79 9.77 0.29
N ALA A 13 2.14 10.37 1.29
CA ALA A 13 2.55 11.66 1.80
C ALA A 13 3.92 11.61 2.49
N ASP A 14 4.18 10.53 3.23
CA ASP A 14 5.40 10.39 4.02
C ASP A 14 6.58 9.91 3.20
N HIS A 15 6.35 8.99 2.27
CA HIS A 15 7.43 8.29 1.57
C HIS A 15 7.46 8.52 0.08
N GLY A 16 6.43 9.15 -0.48
CA GLY A 16 6.28 9.23 -1.93
C GLY A 16 5.83 7.89 -2.49
N GLN A 17 5.54 7.87 -3.79
CA GLN A 17 4.99 6.69 -4.44
C GLN A 17 5.93 5.49 -4.35
N LEU A 18 7.19 5.69 -4.72
CA LEU A 18 8.15 4.60 -4.72
C LEU A 18 8.45 4.11 -3.31
N GLY A 19 8.63 5.03 -2.37
CA GLY A 19 8.89 4.67 -0.98
C GLY A 19 7.72 3.93 -0.36
N ALA A 20 6.48 4.34 -0.66
CA ALA A 20 5.31 3.66 -0.17
C ALA A 20 5.23 2.22 -0.68
N CYS A 21 5.51 2.02 -1.96
CA CYS A 21 5.52 0.67 -2.53
C CYS A 21 6.60 -0.19 -1.88
N GLN A 22 7.78 0.37 -1.65
CA GLN A 22 8.86 -0.36 -0.99
C GLN A 22 8.50 -0.73 0.45
N PHE A 23 7.84 0.17 1.15
CA PHE A 23 7.41 -0.08 2.52
C PHE A 23 6.45 -1.26 2.57
N VAL A 24 5.46 -1.28 1.68
CA VAL A 24 4.47 -2.35 1.65
C VAL A 24 5.12 -3.67 1.23
N ALA A 25 5.99 -3.64 0.24
CA ALA A 25 6.69 -4.85 -0.21
C ALA A 25 7.50 -5.46 0.92
N SER A 26 8.20 -4.63 1.71
CA SER A 26 8.95 -5.11 2.86
C SER A 26 8.03 -5.74 3.90
N GLY A 27 6.89 -5.10 4.15
CA GLY A 27 5.91 -5.64 5.10
C GLY A 27 5.38 -6.99 4.66
N MET A 28 5.12 -7.16 3.37
CA MET A 28 4.66 -8.43 2.83
C MET A 28 5.71 -9.53 3.01
N GLN A 29 6.97 -9.20 2.76
CA GLN A 29 8.05 -10.17 2.90
C GLN A 29 8.26 -10.59 4.35
N GLU A 30 8.03 -9.68 5.29
CA GLU A 30 8.23 -9.96 6.71
C GLU A 30 7.02 -10.65 7.35
N THR A 31 5.89 -10.73 6.65
CA THR A 31 4.71 -11.36 7.20
C THR A 31 4.88 -12.87 7.25
N PRO A 32 4.69 -13.50 8.43
CA PRO A 32 4.84 -14.95 8.54
C PRO A 32 3.80 -15.69 7.70
N PRO A 33 4.13 -16.86 7.17
CA PRO A 33 3.19 -17.64 6.35
C PRO A 33 1.95 -18.09 7.10
N GLY A 34 1.99 -18.09 8.43
CA GLY A 34 0.85 -18.47 9.25
C GLY A 34 -0.17 -17.36 9.47
N GLN A 35 -0.02 -16.19 8.85
CA GLN A 35 -0.91 -15.07 9.06
C GLN A 35 -1.46 -14.54 7.73
N PRO A 36 -2.40 -15.28 7.12
CA PRO A 36 -2.95 -14.87 5.82
C PRO A 36 -3.74 -13.57 5.87
N GLU A 37 -4.37 -13.26 7.01
CA GLU A 37 -5.14 -12.03 7.13
C GLU A 37 -4.24 -10.80 7.05
N GLN A 38 -3.10 -10.85 7.70
CA GLN A 38 -2.15 -9.75 7.68
C GLN A 38 -1.57 -9.55 6.28
N TYR A 39 -1.26 -10.64 5.61
CA TYR A 39 -0.78 -10.58 4.24
C TYR A 39 -1.83 -9.96 3.32
N ARG A 40 -3.10 -10.31 3.53
CA ARG A 40 -4.19 -9.77 2.72
C ARG A 40 -4.32 -8.26 2.90
N GLN A 41 -4.09 -7.75 4.11
CA GLN A 41 -4.12 -6.30 4.35
C GLN A 41 -3.06 -5.59 3.52
N TRP A 42 -1.87 -6.18 3.41
CA TRP A 42 -0.83 -5.63 2.56
C TRP A 42 -1.25 -5.61 1.10
N GLU A 43 -1.91 -6.68 0.64
CA GLU A 43 -2.40 -6.73 -0.73
C GLU A 43 -3.41 -5.62 -1.02
N VAL A 44 -4.31 -5.36 -0.08
CA VAL A 44 -5.28 -4.27 -0.22
C VAL A 44 -4.56 -2.93 -0.32
N LEU A 45 -3.54 -2.71 0.48
CA LEU A 45 -2.75 -1.48 0.41
C LEU A 45 -2.06 -1.33 -0.95
N VAL A 46 -1.53 -2.43 -1.49
CA VAL A 46 -0.91 -2.39 -2.81
C VAL A 46 -1.93 -1.97 -3.86
N ASP A 47 -3.13 -2.52 -3.80
CA ASP A 47 -4.19 -2.15 -4.74
C ASP A 47 -4.53 -0.67 -4.63
N CYS A 48 -4.64 -0.15 -3.42
CA CYS A 48 -4.92 1.26 -3.20
C CYS A 48 -3.80 2.15 -3.75
N LEU A 49 -2.55 1.78 -3.48
CA LEU A 49 -1.42 2.54 -3.98
C LEU A 49 -1.37 2.55 -5.50
N ASN A 50 -1.65 1.40 -6.11
CA ASN A 50 -1.69 1.32 -7.58
C ASN A 50 -2.80 2.18 -8.15
N ALA A 51 -3.96 2.19 -7.53
CA ALA A 51 -5.08 3.01 -7.98
C ALA A 51 -4.75 4.49 -7.89
N LEU A 52 -4.10 4.91 -6.79
CA LEU A 52 -3.69 6.29 -6.63
C LEU A 52 -2.64 6.69 -7.67
N ALA A 53 -1.70 5.80 -7.94
CA ALA A 53 -0.69 6.05 -8.96
C ALA A 53 -1.30 6.18 -10.34
N ASP A 54 -2.27 5.32 -10.67
CA ASP A 54 -2.95 5.37 -11.95
C ASP A 54 -3.76 6.66 -12.10
N ALA A 55 -4.46 7.07 -11.05
CA ALA A 55 -5.23 8.31 -11.07
C ALA A 55 -4.32 9.50 -11.32
N SER A 56 -3.15 9.51 -10.69
CA SER A 56 -2.19 10.57 -10.89
C SER A 56 -1.60 10.56 -12.30
N ARG A 57 -1.42 9.38 -12.87
CA ARG A 57 -0.83 9.22 -14.20
C ARG A 57 -1.79 9.61 -15.30
N THR A 58 -3.08 9.32 -15.13
CA THR A 58 -4.09 9.59 -16.16
C THR A 58 -4.57 11.03 -16.13
N LYS A 59 -4.13 11.81 -15.19
CA LYS A 59 -4.56 13.20 -15.08
C LYS A 59 -3.81 14.05 -16.11
N HIS A 60 -4.54 14.67 -16.97
CA HIS A 60 -4.00 15.57 -17.99
C HIS A 60 -4.51 16.97 -17.80
#